data_0c46e3dc7d45893045526026efabb13d
#
_entry.id   0c46e3dc7d45893045526026efabb13d
#
_cell.length_a   1.000
_cell.length_b   1.000
_cell.length_c   1.000
_cell.angle_alpha   90.00
_cell.angle_beta   90.00
_cell.angle_gamma   90.00
#
_symmetry.space_group_name_H-M   'P 1'
#
loop_
_entity.id
_entity.type
_entity.pdbx_description
1 polymer ?
#
loop_
_entity_poly.entity_id
_entity_poly.type
_entity_poly.pdbx_seq_one_letter_code
_entity_poly.pdbx_strand_id
1 'polypeptide(L)'
;MAIDISSTTRRIVYTGSAGTGPYAFAFNILVNTDLAVYFNDTELTLTTDYTVAISADGTGSVTIVVGTNVPTTPDADDRITIVVDRTIQRTTDFTTGGPLFAASLNDELDSLTIFTQQNLEQSNRSLRAPNTDPTTVNMELPDNTTRANKTLAFDSTGNPVIGELIGDYRGNWASGTAYNKRDLVKDTSTDNVFMANTAHTSS
;
A
#
# COMPACT_ATOMS: atom_id res chain seq x y z
N MET A 1 -10.73 4.45 -29.52
CA MET A 1 -9.74 5.51 -29.77
C MET A 1 -8.54 5.18 -28.90
N ALA A 2 -7.35 5.06 -29.45
CA ALA A 2 -6.16 4.80 -28.63
C ALA A 2 -5.95 5.97 -27.65
N ILE A 3 -5.68 5.66 -26.39
CA ILE A 3 -5.33 6.64 -25.36
C ILE A 3 -3.80 6.68 -25.28
N ASP A 4 -3.22 7.87 -25.29
CA ASP A 4 -1.78 8.01 -25.06
C ASP A 4 -1.46 7.85 -23.57
N ILE A 5 -0.99 6.66 -23.19
CA ILE A 5 -0.65 6.33 -21.81
C ILE A 5 0.80 6.72 -21.54
N SER A 6 1.04 8.00 -21.35
CA SER A 6 2.38 8.58 -21.13
C SER A 6 2.75 8.70 -19.64
N SER A 7 1.77 8.78 -18.73
CA SER A 7 2.03 8.90 -17.30
C SER A 7 2.35 7.55 -16.65
N THR A 8 3.44 7.49 -15.89
CA THR A 8 3.79 6.32 -15.06
C THR A 8 3.16 6.37 -13.67
N THR A 9 2.64 7.52 -13.25
CA THR A 9 1.96 7.69 -11.95
C THR A 9 0.60 7.04 -12.02
N ARG A 10 0.29 6.16 -11.05
CA ARG A 10 -0.98 5.43 -10.95
C ARG A 10 -1.71 5.66 -9.63
N ARG A 11 -1.26 6.65 -8.88
CA ARG A 11 -1.83 7.00 -7.58
C ARG A 11 -1.70 8.51 -7.35
N ILE A 12 -2.73 9.11 -6.78
CA ILE A 12 -2.70 10.48 -6.28
C ILE A 12 -3.34 10.54 -4.90
N VAL A 13 -2.87 11.44 -4.06
CA VAL A 13 -3.40 11.66 -2.70
C VAL A 13 -3.73 13.12 -2.56
N TYR A 14 -4.92 13.39 -2.07
CA TYR A 14 -5.39 14.71 -1.66
C TYR A 14 -5.58 14.74 -0.16
N THR A 15 -5.21 15.84 0.46
CA THR A 15 -5.69 16.20 1.80
C THR A 15 -7.07 16.85 1.65
N GLY A 16 -7.99 16.61 2.57
CA GLY A 16 -9.42 16.86 2.41
C GLY A 16 -9.90 18.31 2.30
N SER A 17 -9.00 19.29 2.19
CA SER A 17 -9.35 20.71 2.14
C SER A 17 -10.24 21.16 0.96
N ALA A 18 -10.43 20.30 -0.05
CA ALA A 18 -11.26 20.58 -1.22
C ALA A 18 -12.75 20.14 -1.05
N GLY A 19 -13.18 19.73 0.14
CA GLY A 19 -14.52 19.24 0.40
C GLY A 19 -14.83 17.93 -0.34
N THR A 20 -15.95 17.84 -1.05
CA THR A 20 -16.31 16.64 -1.81
C THR A 20 -15.64 16.50 -3.17
N GLY A 21 -14.79 17.43 -3.56
CA GLY A 21 -14.13 17.46 -4.87
C GLY A 21 -14.75 18.46 -5.86
N PRO A 22 -14.52 18.30 -7.18
CA PRO A 22 -13.89 17.15 -7.84
C PRO A 22 -12.38 17.04 -7.59
N TYR A 23 -11.90 15.82 -7.30
CA TYR A 23 -10.49 15.48 -7.13
C TYR A 23 -9.93 14.96 -8.45
N ALA A 24 -9.11 15.73 -9.13
CA ALA A 24 -8.60 15.40 -10.45
C ALA A 24 -7.53 14.28 -10.39
N PHE A 25 -7.47 13.44 -11.42
CA PHE A 25 -6.35 12.54 -11.66
C PHE A 25 -5.85 12.68 -13.10
N ALA A 26 -4.53 12.66 -13.26
CA ALA A 26 -3.86 12.86 -14.55
C ALA A 26 -3.37 11.56 -15.20
N PHE A 27 -3.56 10.42 -14.56
CA PHE A 27 -3.28 9.12 -15.16
C PHE A 27 -4.49 8.60 -15.93
N ASN A 28 -4.24 7.81 -16.98
CA ASN A 28 -5.29 7.33 -17.85
C ASN A 28 -5.94 6.07 -17.32
N ILE A 29 -7.25 5.98 -17.41
CA ILE A 29 -8.08 4.79 -17.15
C ILE A 29 -8.99 4.54 -18.35
N LEU A 30 -9.47 3.33 -18.51
CA LEU A 30 -10.36 2.96 -19.62
C LEU A 30 -11.83 3.03 -19.21
N VAL A 31 -12.14 2.64 -17.97
CA VAL A 31 -13.50 2.62 -17.41
C VAL A 31 -13.49 3.05 -15.94
N ASN A 32 -14.65 3.46 -15.43
CA ASN A 32 -14.81 3.94 -14.04
C ASN A 32 -14.38 2.92 -12.99
N THR A 33 -14.54 1.63 -13.28
CA THR A 33 -14.18 0.52 -12.39
C THR A 33 -12.68 0.25 -12.33
N ASP A 34 -11.86 0.98 -13.07
CA ASP A 34 -10.40 0.88 -13.02
C ASP A 34 -9.79 1.62 -11.83
N LEU A 35 -10.62 2.23 -10.98
CA LEU A 35 -10.19 2.99 -9.80
C LEU A 35 -10.65 2.33 -8.51
N ALA A 36 -9.73 2.27 -7.53
CA ALA A 36 -10.06 2.20 -6.12
C ALA A 36 -9.86 3.58 -5.48
N VAL A 37 -10.83 4.00 -4.68
CA VAL A 37 -10.81 5.28 -3.97
C VAL A 37 -10.93 5.03 -2.49
N TYR A 38 -10.13 5.71 -1.70
CA TYR A 38 -10.10 5.57 -0.24
C TYR A 38 -10.35 6.92 0.42
N PHE A 39 -11.17 6.90 1.45
CA PHE A 39 -11.31 7.97 2.44
C PHE A 39 -10.53 7.53 3.70
N ASN A 40 -9.42 8.19 3.98
CA ASN A 40 -8.43 7.77 4.96
C ASN A 40 -7.95 6.34 4.66
N ASP A 41 -8.31 5.37 5.48
CA ASP A 41 -7.96 3.95 5.31
C ASP A 41 -9.16 3.09 4.88
N THR A 42 -10.34 3.72 4.64
CA THR A 42 -11.56 3.03 4.24
C THR A 42 -11.71 3.06 2.72
N GLU A 43 -11.83 1.89 2.10
CA GLU A 43 -12.15 1.77 0.68
C GLU A 43 -13.59 2.15 0.43
N LEU A 44 -13.82 2.97 -0.60
CA LEU A 44 -15.11 3.51 -0.98
C LEU A 44 -15.74 2.70 -2.11
N THR A 45 -17.07 2.64 -2.13
CA THR A 45 -17.85 1.94 -3.15
C THR A 45 -18.25 2.89 -4.26
N LEU A 46 -17.89 2.54 -5.51
CA LEU A 46 -18.27 3.28 -6.71
C LEU A 46 -19.82 3.40 -6.79
N THR A 47 -20.29 4.57 -7.16
CA THR A 47 -21.71 5.00 -7.26
C THR A 47 -22.41 5.23 -5.92
N THR A 48 -21.95 4.63 -4.83
CA THR A 48 -22.52 4.86 -3.49
C THR A 48 -21.78 5.97 -2.76
N ASP A 49 -20.46 5.85 -2.68
CA ASP A 49 -19.60 6.75 -1.89
C ASP A 49 -18.83 7.74 -2.78
N TYR A 50 -18.73 7.46 -4.07
CA TYR A 50 -18.10 8.37 -5.04
C TYR A 50 -18.60 8.15 -6.46
N THR A 51 -18.39 9.17 -7.30
CA THR A 51 -18.62 9.12 -8.74
C THR A 51 -17.34 9.49 -9.50
N VAL A 52 -17.21 9.01 -10.74
CA VAL A 52 -16.06 9.26 -11.61
C VAL A 52 -16.52 9.94 -12.89
N ALA A 53 -15.84 11.01 -13.27
CA ALA A 53 -15.96 11.64 -14.58
C ALA A 53 -14.67 11.40 -15.37
N ILE A 54 -14.76 10.70 -16.52
CA ILE A 54 -13.62 10.40 -17.39
C ILE A 54 -13.65 11.33 -18.60
N SER A 55 -12.52 11.94 -18.90
CA SER A 55 -12.30 12.74 -20.11
C SER A 55 -11.96 11.83 -21.31
N ALA A 56 -12.02 12.38 -22.54
CA ALA A 56 -11.76 11.63 -23.76
C ALA A 56 -10.33 11.06 -23.86
N ASP A 57 -9.38 11.65 -23.12
CA ASP A 57 -7.97 11.22 -23.04
C ASP A 57 -7.72 10.18 -21.93
N GLY A 58 -8.77 9.75 -21.21
CA GLY A 58 -8.68 8.78 -20.10
C GLY A 58 -8.32 9.37 -18.76
N THR A 59 -8.00 10.66 -18.65
CA THR A 59 -7.86 11.37 -17.37
C THR A 59 -9.25 11.69 -16.80
N GLY A 60 -9.31 12.21 -15.57
CA GLY A 60 -10.62 12.55 -15.03
C GLY A 60 -10.63 13.10 -13.63
N SER A 61 -11.76 12.93 -12.96
CA SER A 61 -11.93 13.34 -11.57
C SER A 61 -12.89 12.45 -10.81
N VAL A 62 -12.71 12.43 -9.49
CA VAL A 62 -13.57 11.75 -8.52
C VAL A 62 -14.32 12.80 -7.69
N THR A 63 -15.61 12.60 -7.51
CA THR A 63 -16.44 13.39 -6.58
C THR A 63 -16.94 12.47 -5.48
N ILE A 64 -16.70 12.84 -4.24
CA ILE A 64 -17.11 12.09 -3.04
C ILE A 64 -18.57 12.35 -2.73
N VAL A 65 -19.28 11.32 -2.31
CA VAL A 65 -20.64 11.38 -1.80
C VAL A 65 -20.60 11.18 -0.28
N VAL A 66 -21.05 12.18 0.47
CA VAL A 66 -21.17 12.06 1.93
C VAL A 66 -22.24 11.05 2.29
N GLY A 67 -21.90 10.08 3.14
CA GLY A 67 -22.76 8.95 3.49
C GLY A 67 -22.15 8.10 4.59
N THR A 68 -22.45 6.81 4.60
CA THR A 68 -22.02 5.90 5.67
C THR A 68 -20.50 5.78 5.79
N ASN A 69 -19.79 5.65 4.67
CA ASN A 69 -18.33 5.49 4.65
C ASN A 69 -17.58 6.81 4.63
N VAL A 70 -18.26 7.91 4.33
CA VAL A 70 -17.77 9.29 4.41
C VAL A 70 -18.76 10.12 5.23
N PRO A 71 -18.71 10.02 6.56
CA PRO A 71 -19.78 10.55 7.43
C PRO A 71 -19.86 12.08 7.44
N THR A 72 -18.78 12.75 7.09
CA THR A 72 -18.67 14.22 7.04
C THR A 72 -18.04 14.65 5.72
N THR A 73 -18.25 15.90 5.33
CA THR A 73 -17.49 16.51 4.23
C THR A 73 -15.99 16.47 4.58
N PRO A 74 -15.14 15.92 3.68
CA PRO A 74 -13.69 15.84 3.92
C PRO A 74 -13.09 17.20 4.29
N ASP A 75 -12.22 17.22 5.29
CA ASP A 75 -11.55 18.41 5.81
C ASP A 75 -10.01 18.31 5.72
N ALA A 76 -9.28 19.24 6.36
CA ALA A 76 -7.83 19.32 6.25
C ALA A 76 -7.09 18.11 6.86
N ASP A 77 -7.71 17.40 7.79
CA ASP A 77 -7.13 16.24 8.47
C ASP A 77 -7.42 14.93 7.73
N ASP A 78 -8.36 14.97 6.77
CA ASP A 78 -8.75 13.82 5.97
C ASP A 78 -7.87 13.64 4.72
N ARG A 79 -7.84 12.43 4.21
CA ARG A 79 -7.07 12.04 3.03
C ARG A 79 -7.94 11.28 2.04
N ILE A 80 -8.01 11.78 0.81
CA ILE A 80 -8.59 11.06 -0.32
C ILE A 80 -7.46 10.47 -1.15
N THR A 81 -7.43 9.15 -1.29
CA THR A 81 -6.47 8.45 -2.15
C THR A 81 -7.21 7.87 -3.35
N ILE A 82 -6.73 8.20 -4.55
CA ILE A 82 -7.22 7.65 -5.81
C ILE A 82 -6.08 6.82 -6.41
N VAL A 83 -6.34 5.55 -6.69
CA VAL A 83 -5.36 4.63 -7.24
C VAL A 83 -5.97 3.79 -8.35
N VAL A 84 -5.17 3.46 -9.36
CA VAL A 84 -5.59 2.50 -10.40
C VAL A 84 -5.60 1.10 -9.80
N ASP A 85 -6.74 0.44 -9.93
CA ASP A 85 -6.99 -0.95 -9.49
C ASP A 85 -7.78 -1.71 -10.55
N ARG A 86 -7.28 -1.70 -11.79
CA ARG A 86 -7.88 -2.44 -12.88
C ARG A 86 -7.69 -3.94 -12.66
N THR A 87 -8.79 -4.70 -12.76
CA THR A 87 -8.75 -6.16 -12.68
C THR A 87 -7.85 -6.74 -13.77
N ILE A 88 -6.82 -7.47 -13.37
CA ILE A 88 -5.85 -8.08 -14.29
C ILE A 88 -6.50 -9.31 -14.93
N GLN A 89 -7.03 -9.12 -16.13
CA GLN A 89 -7.67 -10.15 -16.93
C GLN A 89 -7.60 -9.80 -18.41
N ARG A 90 -7.58 -10.82 -19.27
CA ARG A 90 -7.78 -10.66 -20.70
C ARG A 90 -9.22 -10.99 -21.04
N THR A 91 -9.93 -10.03 -21.62
CA THR A 91 -11.34 -10.20 -22.02
C THR A 91 -11.50 -10.29 -23.54
N THR A 92 -10.46 -9.91 -24.30
CA THR A 92 -10.46 -9.92 -25.77
C THR A 92 -9.90 -11.23 -26.29
N ASP A 93 -10.60 -11.92 -27.18
CA ASP A 93 -10.13 -13.08 -27.91
C ASP A 93 -10.03 -12.78 -29.41
N PHE A 94 -8.86 -13.04 -30.01
CA PHE A 94 -8.63 -12.91 -31.44
C PHE A 94 -8.73 -14.29 -32.08
N THR A 95 -9.87 -14.59 -32.70
CA THR A 95 -10.12 -15.92 -33.33
C THR A 95 -9.23 -16.13 -34.53
N THR A 96 -8.68 -17.37 -34.68
CA THR A 96 -7.84 -17.73 -35.81
C THR A 96 -8.60 -17.56 -37.14
N GLY A 97 -8.05 -16.76 -38.04
CA GLY A 97 -8.67 -16.46 -39.34
C GLY A 97 -9.80 -15.41 -39.27
N GLY A 98 -10.11 -14.87 -38.08
CA GLY A 98 -11.05 -13.76 -37.90
C GLY A 98 -10.45 -12.39 -38.24
N PRO A 99 -11.28 -11.36 -38.38
CA PRO A 99 -10.79 -10.01 -38.61
C PRO A 99 -10.06 -9.47 -37.37
N LEU A 100 -8.90 -8.84 -37.58
CA LEU A 100 -8.17 -8.11 -36.53
C LEU A 100 -8.57 -6.64 -36.58
N PHE A 101 -9.32 -6.20 -35.58
CA PHE A 101 -9.71 -4.79 -35.45
C PHE A 101 -8.65 -4.01 -34.67
N ALA A 102 -8.11 -2.96 -35.28
CA ALA A 102 -7.10 -2.12 -34.65
C ALA A 102 -7.55 -1.50 -33.31
N ALA A 103 -8.84 -1.16 -33.18
CA ALA A 103 -9.41 -0.67 -31.93
C ALA A 103 -9.27 -1.68 -30.78
N SER A 104 -9.68 -2.94 -31.02
CA SER A 104 -9.59 -4.01 -30.01
C SER A 104 -8.14 -4.31 -29.64
N LEU A 105 -7.22 -4.25 -30.59
CA LEU A 105 -5.80 -4.43 -30.32
C LEU A 105 -5.22 -3.30 -29.49
N ASN A 106 -5.58 -2.06 -29.79
CA ASN A 106 -5.16 -0.90 -29.01
C ASN A 106 -5.68 -0.95 -27.59
N ASP A 107 -6.97 -1.29 -27.39
CA ASP A 107 -7.57 -1.41 -26.07
C ASP A 107 -6.87 -2.48 -25.21
N GLU A 108 -6.43 -3.59 -25.84
CA GLU A 108 -5.68 -4.64 -25.15
C GLU A 108 -4.26 -4.19 -24.81
N LEU A 109 -3.56 -3.49 -25.71
CA LEU A 109 -2.23 -2.94 -25.45
C LEU A 109 -2.27 -1.84 -24.37
N ASP A 110 -3.27 -0.99 -24.40
CA ASP A 110 -3.50 0.01 -23.35
C ASP A 110 -3.73 -0.66 -21.99
N SER A 111 -4.54 -1.72 -21.94
CA SER A 111 -4.77 -2.52 -20.74
C SER A 111 -3.48 -3.13 -20.20
N LEU A 112 -2.65 -3.74 -21.04
CA LEU A 112 -1.35 -4.32 -20.65
C LEU A 112 -0.39 -3.25 -20.11
N THR A 113 -0.39 -2.07 -20.71
CA THR A 113 0.42 -0.93 -20.25
C THR A 113 -0.04 -0.48 -18.86
N ILE A 114 -1.35 -0.34 -18.64
CA ILE A 114 -1.94 0.01 -17.33
C ILE A 114 -1.57 -1.04 -16.28
N PHE A 115 -1.70 -2.34 -16.58
CA PHE A 115 -1.32 -3.41 -15.65
C PHE A 115 0.15 -3.35 -15.25
N THR A 116 1.04 -3.08 -16.21
CA THR A 116 2.48 -2.96 -15.93
C THR A 116 2.76 -1.78 -14.99
N GLN A 117 2.13 -0.64 -15.23
CA GLN A 117 2.30 0.56 -14.41
C GLN A 117 1.66 0.41 -13.03
N GLN A 118 0.51 -0.27 -12.92
CA GLN A 118 -0.13 -0.62 -11.65
C GLN A 118 0.78 -1.53 -10.80
N ASN A 119 1.36 -2.57 -11.42
CA ASN A 119 2.32 -3.44 -10.75
C ASN A 119 3.58 -2.70 -10.31
N LEU A 120 4.06 -1.73 -11.11
CA LEU A 120 5.19 -0.88 -10.74
C LEU A 120 4.85 -0.02 -9.50
N GLU A 121 3.68 0.58 -9.44
CA GLU A 121 3.22 1.36 -8.28
C GLU A 121 3.18 0.49 -7.02
N GLN A 122 2.60 -0.71 -7.10
CA GLN A 122 2.57 -1.66 -5.98
C GLN A 122 3.97 -2.12 -5.56
N SER A 123 4.85 -2.41 -6.53
CA SER A 123 6.23 -2.81 -6.26
C SER A 123 7.02 -1.69 -5.58
N ASN A 124 6.83 -0.42 -5.99
CA ASN A 124 7.49 0.72 -5.38
C ASN A 124 7.06 0.97 -3.92
N ARG A 125 5.93 0.41 -3.50
CA ARG A 125 5.40 0.46 -2.13
C ARG A 125 5.73 -0.79 -1.31
N SER A 126 6.40 -1.76 -1.92
CA SER A 126 6.84 -2.99 -1.26
C SER A 126 8.25 -2.85 -0.70
N LEU A 127 8.58 -3.68 0.29
CA LEU A 127 9.96 -3.86 0.72
C LEU A 127 10.73 -4.60 -0.36
N ARG A 128 11.77 -3.99 -0.90
CA ARG A 128 12.59 -4.56 -1.98
C ARG A 128 14.05 -4.20 -1.82
N ALA A 129 14.95 -5.05 -2.31
CA ALA A 129 16.37 -4.75 -2.40
C ALA A 129 16.60 -3.65 -3.48
N PRO A 130 17.51 -2.69 -3.26
CA PRO A 130 18.00 -1.79 -4.30
C PRO A 130 18.65 -2.56 -5.45
N ASN A 131 18.59 -2.00 -6.66
CA ASN A 131 19.25 -2.62 -7.83
C ASN A 131 20.78 -2.71 -7.70
N THR A 132 21.36 -2.02 -6.74
CA THR A 132 22.80 -2.02 -6.46
C THR A 132 23.24 -3.13 -5.51
N ASP A 133 22.29 -3.80 -4.86
CA ASP A 133 22.60 -4.91 -3.98
C ASP A 133 23.10 -6.14 -4.77
N PRO A 134 23.95 -6.98 -4.16
CA PRO A 134 24.40 -8.22 -4.78
C PRO A 134 23.20 -9.14 -5.12
N THR A 135 23.32 -9.89 -6.22
CA THR A 135 22.30 -10.87 -6.65
C THR A 135 22.08 -12.02 -5.66
N THR A 136 22.95 -12.14 -4.65
CA THR A 136 22.83 -13.10 -3.55
C THR A 136 21.86 -12.68 -2.46
N VAL A 137 21.43 -11.39 -2.44
CA VAL A 137 20.43 -10.91 -1.49
C VAL A 137 19.07 -11.44 -1.90
N ASN A 138 18.44 -12.20 -1.01
CA ASN A 138 17.09 -12.72 -1.19
C ASN A 138 16.12 -12.01 -0.23
N MET A 139 15.17 -11.24 -0.79
CA MET A 139 14.15 -10.50 -0.01
C MET A 139 12.92 -11.34 0.32
N GLU A 140 12.94 -12.66 0.08
CA GLU A 140 11.85 -13.55 0.46
C GLU A 140 11.76 -13.67 1.99
N LEU A 141 10.57 -13.43 2.52
CA LEU A 141 10.33 -13.58 3.95
C LEU A 141 10.26 -15.07 4.33
N PRO A 142 10.75 -15.45 5.52
CA PRO A 142 10.50 -16.78 6.06
C PRO A 142 9.00 -17.11 6.08
N ASP A 143 8.68 -18.41 6.11
CA ASP A 143 7.29 -18.88 6.10
C ASP A 143 6.46 -18.31 7.26
N ASN A 144 5.13 -18.39 7.16
CA ASN A 144 4.21 -17.76 8.09
C ASN A 144 4.31 -18.35 9.51
N THR A 145 4.65 -19.61 9.67
CA THR A 145 4.78 -20.24 10.99
C THR A 145 6.06 -19.78 11.68
N THR A 146 7.13 -19.60 10.93
CA THR A 146 8.41 -19.10 11.45
C THR A 146 8.32 -17.62 11.85
N ARG A 147 7.61 -16.79 11.08
CA ARG A 147 7.51 -15.34 11.33
C ARG A 147 6.37 -14.92 12.25
N ALA A 148 5.42 -15.83 12.58
CA ALA A 148 4.29 -15.50 13.44
C ALA A 148 4.76 -15.02 14.82
N ASN A 149 4.27 -13.87 15.26
CA ASN A 149 4.63 -13.22 16.53
C ASN A 149 6.14 -12.95 16.69
N LYS A 150 6.80 -12.54 15.59
CA LYS A 150 8.22 -12.21 15.57
C LYS A 150 8.44 -10.84 14.92
N THR A 151 9.61 -10.27 15.10
CA THR A 151 10.06 -9.05 14.42
C THR A 151 10.82 -9.39 13.15
N LEU A 152 10.71 -8.53 12.14
CA LEU A 152 11.57 -8.58 10.97
C LEU A 152 12.92 -7.95 11.32
N ALA A 153 13.99 -8.65 10.97
CA ALA A 153 15.37 -8.18 11.06
C ALA A 153 16.11 -8.52 9.76
N PHE A 154 17.36 -8.09 9.64
CA PHE A 154 18.23 -8.43 8.53
C PHE A 154 19.51 -9.05 9.06
N ASP A 155 20.04 -10.07 8.38
CA ASP A 155 21.32 -10.69 8.70
C ASP A 155 22.51 -9.83 8.22
N SER A 156 23.72 -10.31 8.45
CA SER A 156 24.94 -9.61 8.04
C SER A 156 25.13 -9.48 6.53
N THR A 157 24.33 -10.18 5.74
CA THR A 157 24.33 -10.15 4.27
C THR A 157 23.14 -9.39 3.69
N GLY A 158 22.24 -8.90 4.55
CA GLY A 158 21.08 -8.09 4.16
C GLY A 158 19.82 -8.90 3.85
N ASN A 159 19.81 -10.22 4.08
CA ASN A 159 18.61 -11.02 3.88
C ASN A 159 17.63 -10.86 5.05
N PRO A 160 16.30 -10.87 4.80
CA PRO A 160 15.31 -10.89 5.85
C PRO A 160 15.44 -12.11 6.75
N VAL A 161 15.54 -11.90 8.03
CA VAL A 161 15.51 -12.93 9.06
C VAL A 161 14.52 -12.59 10.15
N ILE A 162 14.17 -13.57 10.95
CA ILE A 162 13.23 -13.38 12.04
C ILE A 162 13.98 -13.11 13.34
N GLY A 163 13.74 -11.91 13.87
CA GLY A 163 14.20 -11.51 15.19
C GLY A 163 13.17 -11.87 16.26
N GLU A 164 13.63 -12.00 17.48
CA GLU A 164 12.76 -12.19 18.63
C GLU A 164 12.03 -10.87 18.96
N LEU A 165 10.78 -10.95 19.41
CA LEU A 165 10.06 -9.78 19.90
C LEU A 165 10.82 -9.14 21.08
N ILE A 166 10.88 -7.82 21.05
CA ILE A 166 11.21 -7.02 22.23
C ILE A 166 9.90 -6.88 23.04
N GLY A 167 9.96 -7.06 24.35
CA GLY A 167 8.83 -6.83 25.24
C GLY A 167 8.56 -5.33 25.46
N ASP A 168 7.71 -5.03 26.43
CA ASP A 168 7.34 -3.66 26.74
C ASP A 168 8.51 -2.87 27.39
N TYR A 169 8.63 -1.59 27.05
CA TYR A 169 9.47 -0.68 27.82
C TYR A 169 8.75 -0.32 29.13
N ARG A 170 9.29 -0.80 30.23
CA ARG A 170 8.69 -0.67 31.58
C ARG A 170 9.15 0.57 32.34
N GLY A 171 9.91 1.45 31.70
CA GLY A 171 10.49 2.63 32.35
C GLY A 171 11.71 2.28 33.21
N ASN A 172 11.87 2.99 34.32
CA ASN A 172 12.99 2.77 35.23
C ASN A 172 12.81 1.45 36.00
N TRP A 173 13.93 0.75 36.21
CA TRP A 173 13.96 -0.44 37.06
C TRP A 173 13.44 -0.09 38.47
N ALA A 174 12.59 -0.95 39.01
CA ALA A 174 12.08 -0.82 40.36
C ALA A 174 12.06 -2.19 41.03
N SER A 175 12.52 -2.21 42.31
CA SER A 175 12.48 -3.42 43.13
C SER A 175 11.00 -3.86 43.41
N GLY A 176 10.75 -5.14 43.48
CA GLY A 176 9.42 -5.72 43.71
C GLY A 176 8.49 -5.66 42.49
N THR A 177 8.98 -5.28 41.33
CA THR A 177 8.17 -5.18 40.10
C THR A 177 8.28 -6.46 39.28
N ALA A 178 7.14 -6.96 38.80
CA ALA A 178 7.09 -8.09 37.89
C ALA A 178 7.44 -7.66 36.45
N TYR A 179 8.43 -8.30 35.87
CA TYR A 179 8.85 -8.12 34.48
C TYR A 179 8.62 -9.41 33.70
N ASN A 180 8.08 -9.27 32.51
CA ASN A 180 7.95 -10.38 31.57
C ASN A 180 9.27 -10.63 30.86
N LYS A 181 9.43 -11.83 30.31
CA LYS A 181 10.56 -12.12 29.41
C LYS A 181 10.60 -11.10 28.28
N ARG A 182 11.78 -10.50 28.04
CA ARG A 182 12.09 -9.48 27.03
C ARG A 182 11.58 -8.06 27.33
N ASP A 183 10.95 -7.80 28.48
CA ASP A 183 10.69 -6.43 28.91
C ASP A 183 12.02 -5.65 29.00
N LEU A 184 11.97 -4.38 28.60
CA LEU A 184 13.07 -3.45 28.69
C LEU A 184 12.91 -2.56 29.89
N VAL A 185 13.99 -2.41 30.68
CA VAL A 185 14.02 -1.53 31.85
C VAL A 185 15.28 -0.69 31.82
N LYS A 186 15.18 0.55 32.27
CA LYS A 186 16.30 1.47 32.40
C LYS A 186 16.83 1.43 33.82
N ASP A 187 18.14 1.18 33.97
CA ASP A 187 18.87 1.40 35.23
C ASP A 187 19.25 2.87 35.30
N THR A 188 18.72 3.57 36.30
CA THR A 188 18.98 5.00 36.50
C THR A 188 20.37 5.30 37.06
N SER A 189 21.06 4.29 37.63
CA SER A 189 22.42 4.47 38.13
C SER A 189 23.48 4.49 37.05
N THR A 190 23.26 3.73 35.98
CA THR A 190 24.19 3.56 34.87
C THR A 190 23.70 4.17 33.56
N ASP A 191 22.45 4.61 33.53
CA ASP A 191 21.73 5.07 32.31
C ASP A 191 21.59 4.02 31.21
N ASN A 192 21.86 2.74 31.50
CA ASN A 192 21.75 1.63 30.60
C ASN A 192 20.34 1.06 30.54
N VAL A 193 19.99 0.47 29.38
CA VAL A 193 18.74 -0.29 29.21
C VAL A 193 19.07 -1.77 29.20
N PHE A 194 18.39 -2.52 30.03
CA PHE A 194 18.50 -3.97 30.16
C PHE A 194 17.23 -4.66 29.68
N MET A 195 17.39 -5.86 29.17
CA MET A 195 16.28 -6.73 28.77
C MET A 195 16.18 -7.90 29.74
N ALA A 196 14.97 -8.17 30.22
CA ALA A 196 14.68 -9.32 31.05
C ALA A 196 14.82 -10.63 30.25
N ASN A 197 15.76 -11.47 30.61
CA ASN A 197 15.97 -12.77 29.95
C ASN A 197 14.87 -13.79 30.26
N THR A 198 14.26 -13.68 31.43
CA THR A 198 13.16 -14.52 31.88
C THR A 198 12.13 -13.66 32.61
N ALA A 199 10.89 -14.14 32.69
CA ALA A 199 9.89 -13.52 33.56
C ALA A 199 10.32 -13.69 35.03
N HIS A 200 10.33 -12.59 35.79
CA HIS A 200 10.74 -12.58 37.21
C HIS A 200 10.18 -11.35 37.90
N THR A 201 10.22 -11.40 39.24
CA THR A 201 10.02 -10.21 40.07
C THR A 201 11.37 -9.72 40.53
N SER A 202 11.67 -8.45 40.33
CA SER A 202 12.94 -7.85 40.75
C SER A 202 13.08 -7.80 42.26
N SER A 203 14.27 -8.05 42.78
CA SER A 203 14.60 -8.00 44.20
C SER A 203 15.48 -6.81 44.55
#